data_6215b26ecea236c275bf18c6eb5a9743
#
_entry.id   6215b26ecea236c275bf18c6eb5a9743
#
_cell.length_a   1.000
_cell.length_b   1.000
_cell.length_c   1.000
_cell.angle_alpha   90.00
_cell.angle_beta   90.00
_cell.angle_gamma   90.00
#
_symmetry.space_group_name_H-M   'P 1'
#
loop_
_entity.id
_entity.type
_entity.pdbx_description
1 polymer ?
#
loop_
_entity_poly.entity_id
_entity_poly.type
_entity_poly.pdbx_seq_one_letter_code
_entity_poly.pdbx_strand_id
1 'polypeptide(L)'
;MEFLTPFLAADFLGKPAWVWLTFVGIVIALLAFDLGVLHKDDKEIDVRESLLLSAGYISVALLFGAWVWWYLGAQSGMNYYTGFMIEKSLSMDNVFVIALIFSFFAIPRQYQHRVLFWGILGVIVLRAIMIGLGATLVSQFSWLLYLFGAFLIFTGVKMWIIADHMPDIANNPLLQFLKRHMRVTDGLRGNAFWVRETDTTSGKVERFATPLLLALILVEFVDLIFAVDSVPAIFAITTDPFVVYTSNIFAILGLRALYFALAAMIHRFKYLKYALALVLVFIGSKIFLVGIIGKIPAVISLGVTFGLIAGGVVVSMWKTRGQPAVAEST
;
A
#
# COMPACT_ATOMS: atom_id res chain seq x y z
N MET A 1 28.31 27.53 2.62
CA MET A 1 28.03 26.57 1.52
C MET A 1 28.99 25.37 1.51
N GLU A 2 30.16 25.45 2.11
CA GLU A 2 31.17 24.35 2.12
C GLU A 2 30.78 23.09 2.88
N PHE A 3 29.87 23.18 3.86
CA PHE A 3 29.39 22.01 4.62
C PHE A 3 28.27 21.23 3.92
N LEU A 4 27.53 21.83 2.98
CA LEU A 4 26.40 21.18 2.30
C LEU A 4 26.86 20.22 1.19
N THR A 5 27.94 20.54 0.50
CA THR A 5 28.44 19.71 -0.62
C THR A 5 28.92 18.33 -0.18
N PRO A 6 29.75 18.17 0.89
CA PRO A 6 30.13 16.84 1.35
C PRO A 6 28.96 16.04 1.93
N PHE A 7 27.99 16.68 2.59
CA PHE A 7 26.78 16.03 3.10
C PHE A 7 25.88 15.52 1.97
N LEU A 8 25.65 16.34 0.92
CA LEU A 8 24.84 15.94 -0.22
C LEU A 8 25.46 14.80 -1.03
N ALA A 9 26.80 14.74 -1.07
CA ALA A 9 27.53 13.68 -1.75
C ALA A 9 27.77 12.44 -0.87
N ALA A 10 27.46 12.50 0.43
CA ALA A 10 27.62 11.37 1.34
C ALA A 10 26.80 10.17 0.89
N ASP A 11 27.39 8.98 0.94
CA ASP A 11 26.68 7.74 0.62
C ASP A 11 25.69 7.38 1.71
N PHE A 12 24.42 7.23 1.31
CA PHE A 12 23.35 6.73 2.17
C PHE A 12 22.66 5.54 1.48
N LEU A 13 22.85 4.35 2.01
CA LEU A 13 22.29 3.10 1.46
C LEU A 13 22.61 2.90 -0.03
N GLY A 14 23.88 3.16 -0.43
CA GLY A 14 24.37 2.96 -1.79
C GLY A 14 23.98 4.06 -2.80
N LYS A 15 23.44 5.18 -2.33
CA LYS A 15 23.13 6.35 -3.17
C LYS A 15 23.55 7.65 -2.47
N PRO A 16 23.94 8.70 -3.23
CA PRO A 16 24.19 10.01 -2.66
C PRO A 16 22.99 10.56 -1.89
N ALA A 17 23.20 11.21 -0.77
CA ALA A 17 22.13 11.74 0.11
C ALA A 17 21.17 12.67 -0.65
N TRP A 18 21.63 13.46 -1.64
CA TRP A 18 20.78 14.35 -2.42
C TRP A 18 19.68 13.59 -3.20
N VAL A 19 19.97 12.35 -3.63
CA VAL A 19 19.01 11.49 -4.34
C VAL A 19 17.83 11.14 -3.42
N TRP A 20 18.14 10.79 -2.17
CA TRP A 20 17.14 10.53 -1.14
C TRP A 20 16.37 11.79 -0.75
N LEU A 21 17.08 12.92 -0.62
CA LEU A 21 16.44 14.20 -0.30
C LEU A 21 15.50 14.67 -1.40
N THR A 22 15.84 14.44 -2.67
CA THR A 22 14.95 14.72 -3.80
C THR A 22 13.67 13.90 -3.70
N PHE A 23 13.80 12.60 -3.46
CA PHE A 23 12.65 11.73 -3.26
C PHE A 23 11.78 12.18 -2.08
N VAL A 24 12.39 12.39 -0.90
CA VAL A 24 11.67 12.85 0.31
C VAL A 24 11.01 14.20 0.07
N GLY A 25 11.67 15.13 -0.63
CA GLY A 25 11.10 16.42 -0.99
C GLY A 25 9.85 16.29 -1.87
N ILE A 26 9.86 15.38 -2.86
CA ILE A 26 8.69 15.10 -3.70
C ILE A 26 7.56 14.50 -2.84
N VAL A 27 7.87 13.54 -1.97
CA VAL A 27 6.87 12.92 -1.07
C VAL A 27 6.23 13.97 -0.17
N ILE A 28 7.03 14.82 0.47
CA ILE A 28 6.52 15.90 1.33
C ILE A 28 5.67 16.88 0.52
N ALA A 29 6.09 17.27 -0.69
CA ALA A 29 5.32 18.14 -1.56
C ALA A 29 3.97 17.53 -1.93
N LEU A 30 3.92 16.24 -2.26
CA LEU A 30 2.69 15.51 -2.55
C LEU A 30 1.76 15.42 -1.33
N LEU A 31 2.31 15.14 -0.15
CA LEU A 31 1.53 15.10 1.10
C LEU A 31 1.02 16.50 1.49
N ALA A 32 1.84 17.54 1.32
CA ALA A 32 1.43 18.92 1.58
C ALA A 32 0.34 19.39 0.59
N PHE A 33 0.46 19.01 -0.69
CA PHE A 33 -0.59 19.25 -1.68
C PHE A 33 -1.90 18.56 -1.30
N ASP A 34 -1.82 17.32 -0.86
CA ASP A 34 -2.95 16.52 -0.41
C ASP A 34 -3.68 17.16 0.78
N LEU A 35 -2.93 17.69 1.76
CA LEU A 35 -3.49 18.39 2.92
C LEU A 35 -4.00 19.81 2.59
N GLY A 36 -3.24 20.56 1.80
CA GLY A 36 -3.49 21.99 1.59
C GLY A 36 -4.57 22.29 0.57
N VAL A 37 -4.72 21.45 -0.46
CA VAL A 37 -5.62 21.68 -1.57
C VAL A 37 -6.93 20.92 -1.42
N LEU A 38 -6.88 19.70 -0.86
CA LEU A 38 -8.02 18.78 -0.85
C LEU A 38 -8.84 18.81 0.45
N HIS A 39 -8.35 19.45 1.53
CA HIS A 39 -8.90 19.25 2.87
C HIS A 39 -9.16 20.56 3.65
N LYS A 40 -9.60 21.60 2.98
CA LYS A 40 -10.10 22.80 3.71
C LYS A 40 -11.46 22.58 4.36
N ASP A 41 -12.26 21.68 3.83
CA ASP A 41 -13.59 21.34 4.35
C ASP A 41 -13.79 19.82 4.35
N ASP A 42 -14.58 19.28 5.30
CA ASP A 42 -15.01 17.88 5.36
C ASP A 42 -16.00 17.57 4.20
N LYS A 43 -15.52 17.67 2.96
CA LYS A 43 -16.31 17.47 1.74
C LYS A 43 -16.11 16.06 1.20
N GLU A 44 -17.19 15.45 0.75
CA GLU A 44 -17.11 14.17 0.03
C GLU A 44 -16.37 14.35 -1.31
N ILE A 45 -15.37 13.52 -1.54
CA ILE A 45 -14.59 13.51 -2.79
C ILE A 45 -15.39 12.72 -3.84
N ASP A 46 -15.70 13.38 -4.97
CA ASP A 46 -16.36 12.73 -6.11
C ASP A 46 -15.43 11.73 -6.82
N VAL A 47 -16.03 10.70 -7.43
CA VAL A 47 -15.30 9.66 -8.19
C VAL A 47 -14.42 10.25 -9.29
N ARG A 48 -14.89 11.28 -9.99
CA ARG A 48 -14.13 11.94 -11.05
C ARG A 48 -12.90 12.67 -10.50
N GLU A 49 -13.06 13.39 -9.41
CA GLU A 49 -11.97 14.09 -8.70
C GLU A 49 -10.94 13.07 -8.20
N SER A 50 -11.40 12.00 -7.61
CA SER A 50 -10.60 10.86 -7.14
C SER A 50 -9.75 10.23 -8.25
N LEU A 51 -10.33 10.01 -9.43
CA LEU A 51 -9.61 9.46 -10.58
C LEU A 51 -8.57 10.44 -11.14
N LEU A 52 -8.89 11.75 -11.20
CA LEU A 52 -7.94 12.78 -11.66
C LEU A 52 -6.75 12.90 -10.71
N LEU A 53 -6.99 12.87 -9.40
CA LEU A 53 -5.93 12.89 -8.40
C LEU A 53 -5.06 11.62 -8.48
N SER A 54 -5.69 10.45 -8.63
CA SER A 54 -4.96 9.20 -8.83
C SER A 54 -4.09 9.25 -10.09
N ALA A 55 -4.61 9.78 -11.19
CA ALA A 55 -3.86 9.96 -12.42
C ALA A 55 -2.66 10.91 -12.22
N GLY A 56 -2.84 11.98 -11.43
CA GLY A 56 -1.76 12.89 -11.04
C GLY A 56 -0.65 12.18 -10.26
N TYR A 57 -0.99 11.41 -9.20
CA TYR A 57 -0.02 10.64 -8.42
C TYR A 57 0.70 9.59 -9.27
N ILE A 58 -0.02 8.86 -10.13
CA ILE A 58 0.56 7.89 -11.06
C ILE A 58 1.51 8.59 -12.02
N SER A 59 1.14 9.75 -12.57
CA SER A 59 2.00 10.51 -13.48
C SER A 59 3.31 10.94 -12.81
N VAL A 60 3.26 11.44 -11.57
CA VAL A 60 4.48 11.77 -10.80
C VAL A 60 5.33 10.54 -10.57
N ALA A 61 4.73 9.41 -10.21
CA ALA A 61 5.44 8.14 -10.03
C ALA A 61 6.12 7.67 -11.32
N LEU A 62 5.44 7.77 -12.47
CA LEU A 62 5.99 7.39 -13.76
C LEU A 62 7.13 8.33 -14.19
N LEU A 63 7.00 9.64 -13.97
CA LEU A 63 8.08 10.61 -14.23
C LEU A 63 9.29 10.37 -13.34
N PHE A 64 9.08 10.06 -12.07
CA PHE A 64 10.17 9.67 -11.16
C PHE A 64 10.84 8.38 -11.63
N GLY A 65 10.09 7.38 -12.08
CA GLY A 65 10.63 6.17 -12.69
C GLY A 65 11.44 6.43 -13.95
N ALA A 66 11.03 7.37 -14.80
CA ALA A 66 11.79 7.79 -15.97
C ALA A 66 13.11 8.49 -15.56
N TRP A 67 13.10 9.30 -14.49
CA TRP A 67 14.29 9.86 -13.90
C TRP A 67 15.23 8.77 -13.32
N VAL A 68 14.69 7.78 -12.61
CA VAL A 68 15.45 6.60 -12.11
C VAL A 68 16.10 5.87 -13.30
N TRP A 69 15.35 5.67 -14.39
CA TRP A 69 15.89 5.04 -15.61
C TRP A 69 17.04 5.82 -16.21
N TRP A 70 16.88 7.14 -16.32
CA TRP A 70 17.92 8.00 -16.89
C TRP A 70 19.16 8.12 -15.99
N TYR A 71 18.96 8.28 -14.68
CA TYR A 71 20.06 8.54 -13.72
C TYR A 71 20.74 7.25 -13.22
N LEU A 72 19.98 6.22 -12.88
CA LEU A 72 20.49 4.95 -12.33
C LEU A 72 20.60 3.83 -13.37
N GLY A 73 20.23 4.09 -14.61
CA GLY A 73 20.31 3.15 -15.73
C GLY A 73 19.06 2.31 -15.93
N ALA A 74 18.99 1.68 -17.12
CA ALA A 74 17.80 0.95 -17.59
C ALA A 74 17.36 -0.19 -16.66
N GLN A 75 18.32 -0.91 -16.06
CA GLN A 75 18.00 -2.02 -15.14
C GLN A 75 17.25 -1.52 -13.91
N SER A 76 17.73 -0.43 -13.28
CA SER A 76 17.09 0.17 -12.10
C SER A 76 15.71 0.74 -12.44
N GLY A 77 15.57 1.39 -13.60
CA GLY A 77 14.30 1.88 -14.10
C GLY A 77 13.27 0.77 -14.32
N MET A 78 13.65 -0.32 -14.97
CA MET A 78 12.77 -1.49 -15.17
C MET A 78 12.38 -2.13 -13.83
N ASN A 79 13.31 -2.26 -12.90
CA ASN A 79 13.03 -2.79 -11.56
C ASN A 79 12.07 -1.87 -10.79
N TYR A 80 12.25 -0.54 -10.89
CA TYR A 80 11.35 0.44 -10.29
C TYR A 80 9.92 0.29 -10.84
N TYR A 81 9.75 0.26 -12.16
CA TYR A 81 8.41 0.10 -12.74
C TYR A 81 7.78 -1.23 -12.40
N THR A 82 8.56 -2.32 -12.38
CA THR A 82 8.06 -3.64 -11.96
C THR A 82 7.57 -3.60 -10.51
N GLY A 83 8.38 -3.06 -9.59
CA GLY A 83 8.04 -2.90 -8.18
C GLY A 83 6.81 -2.02 -7.99
N PHE A 84 6.75 -0.86 -8.67
CA PHE A 84 5.62 0.05 -8.64
C PHE A 84 4.32 -0.62 -9.10
N MET A 85 4.35 -1.37 -10.21
CA MET A 85 3.17 -2.06 -10.74
C MET A 85 2.66 -3.16 -9.81
N ILE A 86 3.57 -3.95 -9.26
CA ILE A 86 3.22 -5.03 -8.32
C ILE A 86 2.60 -4.43 -7.07
N GLU A 87 3.27 -3.45 -6.45
CA GLU A 87 2.76 -2.81 -5.23
C GLU A 87 1.43 -2.10 -5.50
N LYS A 88 1.30 -1.37 -6.61
CA LYS A 88 0.05 -0.71 -6.98
C LYS A 88 -1.10 -1.69 -7.16
N SER A 89 -0.82 -2.86 -7.71
CA SER A 89 -1.82 -3.90 -7.94
C SER A 89 -2.19 -4.63 -6.64
N LEU A 90 -1.21 -4.96 -5.79
CA LEU A 90 -1.46 -5.54 -4.46
C LEU A 90 -2.23 -4.56 -3.56
N SER A 91 -1.97 -3.26 -3.71
CA SER A 91 -2.68 -2.22 -2.96
C SER A 91 -4.18 -2.13 -3.30
N MET A 92 -4.65 -2.68 -4.42
CA MET A 92 -6.09 -2.75 -4.72
C MET A 92 -6.83 -3.68 -3.76
N ASP A 93 -6.20 -4.77 -3.32
CA ASP A 93 -6.77 -5.66 -2.29
C ASP A 93 -6.82 -4.96 -0.93
N ASN A 94 -5.84 -4.10 -0.62
CA ASN A 94 -5.86 -3.27 0.60
C ASN A 94 -7.09 -2.35 0.63
N VAL A 95 -7.44 -1.75 -0.52
CA VAL A 95 -8.64 -0.89 -0.63
C VAL A 95 -9.91 -1.65 -0.24
N PHE A 96 -10.02 -2.91 -0.65
CA PHE A 96 -11.17 -3.74 -0.29
C PHE A 96 -11.29 -3.94 1.23
N VAL A 97 -10.19 -4.30 1.90
CA VAL A 97 -10.21 -4.52 3.35
C VAL A 97 -10.44 -3.21 4.11
N ILE A 98 -9.87 -2.10 3.64
CA ILE A 98 -10.13 -0.76 4.20
C ILE A 98 -11.62 -0.41 4.10
N ALA A 99 -12.25 -0.66 2.95
CA ALA A 99 -13.69 -0.42 2.76
C ALA A 99 -14.55 -1.26 3.72
N LEU A 100 -14.17 -2.53 3.95
CA LEU A 100 -14.84 -3.39 4.94
C LEU A 100 -14.68 -2.86 6.37
N ILE A 101 -13.48 -2.37 6.75
CA ILE A 101 -13.24 -1.76 8.06
C ILE A 101 -14.12 -0.53 8.25
N PHE A 102 -14.19 0.35 7.26
CA PHE A 102 -15.02 1.55 7.34
C PHE A 102 -16.51 1.23 7.40
N SER A 103 -16.96 0.23 6.66
CA SER A 103 -18.32 -0.28 6.71
C SER A 103 -18.66 -0.88 8.09
N PHE A 104 -17.76 -1.68 8.66
CA PHE A 104 -17.92 -2.30 9.98
C PHE A 104 -18.09 -1.26 11.10
N PHE A 105 -17.33 -0.16 11.07
CA PHE A 105 -17.43 0.92 12.05
C PHE A 105 -18.45 2.00 11.65
N ALA A 106 -19.20 1.80 10.57
CA ALA A 106 -20.13 2.78 9.99
C ALA A 106 -19.53 4.18 9.87
N ILE A 107 -18.28 4.28 9.34
CA ILE A 107 -17.56 5.56 9.22
C ILE A 107 -18.07 6.32 7.99
N PRO A 108 -18.70 7.51 8.18
CA PRO A 108 -19.15 8.34 7.07
C PRO A 108 -18.02 8.74 6.13
N ARG A 109 -18.29 8.87 4.84
CA ARG A 109 -17.30 9.23 3.80
C ARG A 109 -16.48 10.46 4.16
N GLN A 110 -17.12 11.47 4.75
CA GLN A 110 -16.47 12.70 5.20
C GLN A 110 -15.35 12.51 6.24
N TYR A 111 -15.32 11.40 6.99
CA TYR A 111 -14.28 11.11 7.99
C TYR A 111 -13.27 10.06 7.51
N GLN A 112 -13.59 9.32 6.43
CA GLN A 112 -12.70 8.28 5.90
C GLN A 112 -11.36 8.87 5.43
N HIS A 113 -11.39 10.06 4.84
CA HIS A 113 -10.19 10.73 4.35
C HIS A 113 -9.17 11.00 5.47
N ARG A 114 -9.63 11.29 6.69
CA ARG A 114 -8.75 11.53 7.84
C ARG A 114 -8.03 10.26 8.28
N VAL A 115 -8.74 9.12 8.32
CA VAL A 115 -8.14 7.83 8.62
C VAL A 115 -7.12 7.45 7.55
N LEU A 116 -7.47 7.61 6.27
CA LEU A 116 -6.58 7.30 5.16
C LEU A 116 -5.33 8.18 5.15
N PHE A 117 -5.44 9.46 5.52
CA PHE A 117 -4.30 10.37 5.58
C PHE A 117 -3.31 9.94 6.67
N TRP A 118 -3.78 9.75 7.91
CA TRP A 118 -2.94 9.29 9.00
C TRP A 118 -2.40 7.88 8.74
N GLY A 119 -3.23 7.02 8.11
CA GLY A 119 -2.83 5.71 7.64
C GLY A 119 -1.64 5.77 6.68
N ILE A 120 -1.66 6.62 5.66
CA ILE A 120 -0.51 6.76 4.73
C ILE A 120 0.77 7.19 5.46
N LEU A 121 0.67 8.10 6.43
CA LEU A 121 1.85 8.50 7.20
C LEU A 121 2.43 7.34 8.01
N GLY A 122 1.57 6.55 8.67
CA GLY A 122 1.99 5.36 9.40
C GLY A 122 2.60 4.31 8.47
N VAL A 123 1.94 4.04 7.34
CA VAL A 123 2.44 3.11 6.31
C VAL A 123 3.82 3.52 5.79
N ILE A 124 4.08 4.81 5.51
CA ILE A 124 5.41 5.29 5.07
C ILE A 124 6.48 4.93 6.09
N VAL A 125 6.20 5.15 7.38
CA VAL A 125 7.14 4.84 8.47
C VAL A 125 7.33 3.32 8.63
N LEU A 126 6.23 2.57 8.68
CA LEU A 126 6.28 1.10 8.81
C LEU A 126 7.02 0.45 7.64
N ARG A 127 6.76 0.90 6.41
CA ARG A 127 7.45 0.42 5.21
C ARG A 127 8.93 0.78 5.21
N ALA A 128 9.31 1.99 5.68
CA ALA A 128 10.72 2.37 5.85
C ALA A 128 11.44 1.39 6.79
N ILE A 129 10.82 1.07 7.91
CA ILE A 129 11.38 0.10 8.88
C ILE A 129 11.48 -1.29 8.26
N MET A 130 10.40 -1.80 7.65
CA MET A 130 10.38 -3.15 7.08
C MET A 130 11.36 -3.32 5.92
N ILE A 131 11.43 -2.33 5.02
CA ILE A 131 12.35 -2.37 3.88
C ILE A 131 13.80 -2.22 4.37
N GLY A 132 14.07 -1.34 5.34
CA GLY A 132 15.38 -1.19 5.94
C GLY A 132 15.86 -2.47 6.61
N LEU A 133 15.01 -3.11 7.42
CA LEU A 133 15.29 -4.40 8.04
C LEU A 133 15.46 -5.50 6.98
N GLY A 134 14.57 -5.57 5.99
CA GLY A 134 14.62 -6.53 4.91
C GLY A 134 15.90 -6.41 4.08
N ALA A 135 16.31 -5.18 3.73
CA ALA A 135 17.55 -4.91 3.01
C ALA A 135 18.78 -5.37 3.80
N THR A 136 18.81 -5.07 5.10
CA THR A 136 19.90 -5.50 6.01
C THR A 136 19.96 -7.01 6.11
N LEU A 137 18.82 -7.67 6.32
CA LEU A 137 18.74 -9.13 6.43
C LEU A 137 19.15 -9.82 5.13
N VAL A 138 18.69 -9.35 3.98
CA VAL A 138 19.02 -9.93 2.67
C VAL A 138 20.50 -9.72 2.34
N SER A 139 21.09 -8.59 2.73
CA SER A 139 22.52 -8.32 2.51
C SER A 139 23.43 -9.25 3.33
N GLN A 140 23.00 -9.61 4.55
CA GLN A 140 23.75 -10.50 5.43
C GLN A 140 23.47 -11.99 5.15
N PHE A 141 22.23 -12.31 4.78
CA PHE A 141 21.74 -13.67 4.61
C PHE A 141 21.09 -13.87 3.24
N SER A 142 21.89 -14.03 2.19
CA SER A 142 21.41 -14.18 0.81
C SER A 142 20.44 -15.37 0.61
N TRP A 143 20.54 -16.42 1.45
CA TRP A 143 19.59 -17.54 1.45
C TRP A 143 18.16 -17.13 1.80
N LEU A 144 17.98 -15.99 2.46
CA LEU A 144 16.65 -15.45 2.83
C LEU A 144 15.80 -15.15 1.59
N LEU A 145 16.42 -14.82 0.46
CA LEU A 145 15.71 -14.65 -0.81
C LEU A 145 14.99 -15.94 -1.24
N TYR A 146 15.58 -17.12 -1.01
CA TYR A 146 14.91 -18.38 -1.32
C TYR A 146 13.71 -18.64 -0.38
N LEU A 147 13.83 -18.24 0.89
CA LEU A 147 12.70 -18.29 1.82
C LEU A 147 11.59 -17.33 1.36
N PHE A 148 11.93 -16.12 0.93
CA PHE A 148 10.98 -15.19 0.36
C PHE A 148 10.32 -15.75 -0.90
N GLY A 149 11.09 -16.37 -1.78
CA GLY A 149 10.56 -17.01 -2.99
C GLY A 149 9.56 -18.12 -2.66
N ALA A 150 9.88 -18.99 -1.71
CA ALA A 150 8.97 -20.04 -1.26
C ALA A 150 7.69 -19.47 -0.64
N PHE A 151 7.85 -18.43 0.19
CA PHE A 151 6.72 -17.71 0.81
C PHE A 151 5.81 -17.07 -0.24
N LEU A 152 6.36 -16.42 -1.27
CA LEU A 152 5.58 -15.82 -2.36
C LEU A 152 4.80 -16.87 -3.15
N ILE A 153 5.41 -18.02 -3.45
CA ILE A 153 4.71 -19.13 -4.12
C ILE A 153 3.57 -19.63 -3.23
N PHE A 154 3.85 -19.85 -1.94
CA PHE A 154 2.83 -20.28 -0.98
C PHE A 154 1.68 -19.28 -0.89
N THR A 155 1.97 -17.98 -0.76
CA THR A 155 0.94 -16.92 -0.69
C THR A 155 0.16 -16.84 -1.99
N GLY A 156 0.81 -16.90 -3.16
CA GLY A 156 0.13 -16.90 -4.45
C GLY A 156 -0.81 -18.09 -4.62
N VAL A 157 -0.37 -19.30 -4.28
CA VAL A 157 -1.20 -20.52 -4.32
C VAL A 157 -2.36 -20.41 -3.32
N LYS A 158 -2.10 -19.98 -2.09
CA LYS A 158 -3.13 -19.74 -1.06
C LYS A 158 -4.17 -18.73 -1.56
N MET A 159 -3.72 -17.62 -2.12
CA MET A 159 -4.60 -16.57 -2.68
C MET A 159 -5.47 -17.09 -3.82
N TRP A 160 -4.93 -18.00 -4.66
CA TRP A 160 -5.70 -18.65 -5.72
C TRP A 160 -6.80 -19.56 -5.16
N ILE A 161 -6.50 -20.36 -4.13
CA ILE A 161 -7.42 -21.35 -3.57
C ILE A 161 -8.50 -20.71 -2.69
N ILE A 162 -8.11 -19.71 -1.85
CA ILE A 162 -8.99 -19.10 -0.84
C ILE A 162 -9.56 -17.75 -1.32
N ALA A 163 -9.65 -17.58 -2.62
CA ALA A 163 -9.98 -16.30 -3.24
C ALA A 163 -11.33 -15.69 -2.80
N ASP A 164 -12.28 -16.44 -2.27
CA ASP A 164 -13.64 -15.96 -1.96
C ASP A 164 -13.93 -15.73 -0.47
N HIS A 165 -12.92 -15.88 0.43
CA HIS A 165 -13.13 -15.62 1.85
C HIS A 165 -13.07 -14.12 2.16
N MET A 166 -14.15 -13.58 2.73
CA MET A 166 -14.16 -12.22 3.28
C MET A 166 -13.56 -12.22 4.68
N PRO A 167 -12.69 -11.26 5.02
CA PRO A 167 -12.16 -11.12 6.38
C PRO A 167 -13.27 -10.84 7.38
N ASP A 168 -13.32 -11.62 8.48
CA ASP A 168 -14.23 -11.36 9.60
C ASP A 168 -13.61 -10.33 10.55
N ILE A 169 -14.04 -9.08 10.43
CA ILE A 169 -13.52 -7.96 11.22
C ILE A 169 -14.01 -8.08 12.67
N ALA A 170 -15.22 -8.57 12.92
CA ALA A 170 -15.78 -8.67 14.26
C ALA A 170 -14.96 -9.59 15.17
N ASN A 171 -14.46 -10.70 14.62
CA ASN A 171 -13.64 -11.68 15.32
C ASN A 171 -12.13 -11.42 15.19
N ASN A 172 -11.72 -10.27 14.67
CA ASN A 172 -10.31 -9.92 14.55
C ASN A 172 -9.66 -9.83 15.96
N PRO A 173 -8.58 -10.60 16.21
CA PRO A 173 -7.95 -10.67 17.55
C PRO A 173 -7.38 -9.32 18.01
N LEU A 174 -6.88 -8.50 17.08
CA LEU A 174 -6.40 -7.15 17.39
C LEU A 174 -7.55 -6.26 17.85
N LEU A 175 -8.70 -6.29 17.17
CA LEU A 175 -9.87 -5.51 17.57
C LEU A 175 -10.36 -5.91 18.97
N GLN A 176 -10.39 -7.20 19.26
CA GLN A 176 -10.77 -7.70 20.58
C GLN A 176 -9.76 -7.27 21.66
N PHE A 177 -8.47 -7.35 21.36
CA PHE A 177 -7.40 -6.86 22.24
C PHE A 177 -7.55 -5.37 22.53
N LEU A 178 -7.76 -4.54 21.51
CA LEU A 178 -7.95 -3.09 21.67
C LEU A 178 -9.17 -2.76 22.51
N LYS A 179 -10.32 -3.42 22.26
CA LYS A 179 -11.55 -3.21 23.03
C LYS A 179 -11.40 -3.64 24.50
N ARG A 180 -10.52 -4.59 24.81
CA ARG A 180 -10.25 -5.02 26.20
C ARG A 180 -9.33 -4.05 26.95
N HIS A 181 -8.39 -3.41 26.26
CA HIS A 181 -7.34 -2.60 26.88
C HIS A 181 -7.56 -1.09 26.75
N MET A 182 -8.49 -0.66 25.88
CA MET A 182 -8.81 0.74 25.66
C MET A 182 -10.28 0.99 25.99
N ARG A 183 -10.54 2.12 26.64
CA ARG A 183 -11.90 2.62 26.77
C ARG A 183 -12.33 3.21 25.44
N VAL A 184 -13.39 2.68 24.87
CA VAL A 184 -13.90 3.05 23.56
C VAL A 184 -15.29 3.66 23.71
N THR A 185 -15.57 4.75 23.01
CA THR A 185 -16.91 5.35 22.96
C THR A 185 -17.85 4.45 22.15
N ASP A 186 -19.15 4.47 22.51
CA ASP A 186 -20.19 3.68 21.81
C ASP A 186 -20.40 4.11 20.35
N GLY A 187 -19.95 5.31 19.97
CA GLY A 187 -20.10 5.83 18.63
C GLY A 187 -19.06 6.90 18.28
N LEU A 188 -19.11 7.34 17.04
CA LEU A 188 -18.23 8.39 16.53
C LEU A 188 -18.47 9.71 17.29
N ARG A 189 -17.41 10.49 17.43
CA ARG A 189 -17.42 11.85 17.99
C ARG A 189 -16.85 12.82 16.97
N GLY A 190 -17.63 13.12 15.92
CA GLY A 190 -17.15 13.85 14.77
C GLY A 190 -15.95 13.15 14.14
N ASN A 191 -14.92 13.92 13.80
CA ASN A 191 -13.67 13.42 13.21
C ASN A 191 -12.55 13.18 14.25
N ALA A 192 -12.86 13.17 15.57
CA ALA A 192 -11.87 13.01 16.63
C ALA A 192 -11.44 11.55 16.80
N PHE A 193 -10.14 11.31 16.97
CA PHE A 193 -9.59 10.00 17.36
C PHE A 193 -9.69 9.75 18.86
N TRP A 194 -9.56 10.82 19.66
CA TRP A 194 -9.64 10.79 21.10
C TRP A 194 -10.59 11.86 21.61
N VAL A 195 -11.37 11.54 22.63
CA VAL A 195 -12.25 12.48 23.32
C VAL A 195 -12.09 12.38 24.83
N ARG A 196 -12.46 13.44 25.53
CA ARG A 196 -12.57 13.44 27.00
C ARG A 196 -14.06 13.45 27.35
N GLU A 197 -14.52 12.39 27.98
CA GLU A 197 -15.91 12.26 28.43
C GLU A 197 -15.93 11.87 29.92
N THR A 198 -17.03 12.20 30.57
CA THR A 198 -17.25 11.74 31.96
C THR A 198 -17.62 10.26 31.91
N ASP A 199 -16.80 9.41 32.52
CA ASP A 199 -17.11 7.99 32.66
C ASP A 199 -18.35 7.82 33.52
N THR A 200 -19.35 7.18 32.99
CA THR A 200 -20.64 6.92 33.68
C THR A 200 -20.47 6.04 34.91
N THR A 201 -19.39 5.27 35.02
CA THR A 201 -19.14 4.36 36.15
C THR A 201 -18.34 5.03 37.26
N SER A 202 -17.33 5.85 36.90
CA SER A 202 -16.42 6.48 37.89
C SER A 202 -16.74 7.95 38.19
N GLY A 203 -17.60 8.60 37.38
CA GLY A 203 -17.90 10.03 37.45
C GLY A 203 -16.71 10.96 37.12
N LYS A 204 -15.59 10.43 36.70
CA LYS A 204 -14.37 11.20 36.36
C LYS A 204 -14.30 11.48 34.88
N VAL A 205 -13.72 12.63 34.50
CA VAL A 205 -13.39 12.93 33.11
C VAL A 205 -12.19 12.11 32.69
N GLU A 206 -12.39 11.18 31.77
CA GLU A 206 -11.36 10.28 31.30
C GLU A 206 -11.19 10.36 29.78
N ARG A 207 -10.13 9.78 29.26
CA ARG A 207 -9.81 9.79 27.83
C ARG A 207 -10.33 8.52 27.18
N PHE A 208 -11.18 8.67 26.17
CA PHE A 208 -11.75 7.57 25.39
C PHE A 208 -11.23 7.58 23.97
N ALA A 209 -10.95 6.41 23.44
CA ALA A 209 -10.72 6.18 22.03
C ALA A 209 -12.05 6.17 21.28
N THR A 210 -12.08 6.68 20.05
CA THR A 210 -13.28 6.58 19.22
C THR A 210 -13.18 5.40 18.24
N PRO A 211 -14.29 4.93 17.67
CA PRO A 211 -14.26 3.96 16.58
C PRO A 211 -13.38 4.37 15.41
N LEU A 212 -13.20 5.68 15.18
CA LEU A 212 -12.32 6.21 14.14
C LEU A 212 -10.84 5.86 14.40
N LEU A 213 -10.40 5.90 15.67
CA LEU A 213 -9.05 5.46 16.05
C LEU A 213 -8.87 3.96 15.89
N LEU A 214 -9.87 3.17 16.28
CA LEU A 214 -9.80 1.71 16.09
C LEU A 214 -9.70 1.35 14.62
N ALA A 215 -10.45 2.04 13.76
CA ALA A 215 -10.34 1.86 12.32
C ALA A 215 -8.94 2.21 11.79
N LEU A 216 -8.33 3.32 12.25
CA LEU A 216 -6.96 3.69 11.89
C LEU A 216 -5.97 2.58 12.27
N ILE A 217 -6.02 2.10 13.51
CA ILE A 217 -5.11 1.04 13.98
C ILE A 217 -5.31 -0.25 13.19
N LEU A 218 -6.55 -0.61 12.84
CA LEU A 218 -6.83 -1.78 12.01
C LEU A 218 -6.33 -1.61 10.58
N VAL A 219 -6.48 -0.44 9.98
CA VAL A 219 -5.95 -0.13 8.65
C VAL A 219 -4.43 -0.27 8.62
N GLU A 220 -3.73 0.29 9.60
CA GLU A 220 -2.27 0.16 9.74
C GLU A 220 -1.83 -1.30 9.93
N PHE A 221 -2.55 -2.04 10.75
CA PHE A 221 -2.25 -3.45 10.99
C PHE A 221 -2.48 -4.31 9.75
N VAL A 222 -3.52 -4.03 8.99
CA VAL A 222 -3.80 -4.71 7.73
C VAL A 222 -2.72 -4.38 6.69
N ASP A 223 -2.29 -3.12 6.58
CA ASP A 223 -1.18 -2.78 5.68
C ASP A 223 0.11 -3.47 6.09
N LEU A 224 0.40 -3.59 7.39
CA LEU A 224 1.54 -4.35 7.88
C LEU A 224 1.48 -5.83 7.45
N ILE A 225 0.30 -6.47 7.52
CA ILE A 225 0.11 -7.85 7.03
C ILE A 225 0.39 -7.93 5.53
N PHE A 226 -0.15 -7.01 4.74
CA PHE A 226 0.08 -6.99 3.29
C PHE A 226 1.54 -6.66 2.94
N ALA A 227 2.23 -5.86 3.76
CA ALA A 227 3.65 -5.59 3.58
C ALA A 227 4.52 -6.84 3.76
N VAL A 228 4.08 -7.82 4.55
CA VAL A 228 4.78 -9.12 4.68
C VAL A 228 4.82 -9.87 3.36
N ASP A 229 3.82 -9.70 2.49
CA ASP A 229 3.78 -10.30 1.15
C ASP A 229 4.50 -9.42 0.10
N SER A 230 4.26 -8.10 0.12
CA SER A 230 4.73 -7.19 -0.92
C SER A 230 6.21 -6.84 -0.82
N VAL A 231 6.76 -6.70 0.39
CA VAL A 231 8.18 -6.38 0.59
C VAL A 231 9.09 -7.50 0.07
N PRO A 232 8.86 -8.79 0.38
CA PRO A 232 9.58 -9.90 -0.26
C PRO A 232 9.45 -9.92 -1.78
N ALA A 233 8.27 -9.59 -2.33
CA ALA A 233 8.05 -9.57 -3.77
C ALA A 233 8.95 -8.57 -4.47
N ILE A 234 9.17 -7.38 -3.89
CA ILE A 234 10.07 -6.38 -4.46
C ILE A 234 11.53 -6.78 -4.28
N PHE A 235 11.93 -7.37 -3.13
CA PHE A 235 13.29 -7.88 -2.94
C PHE A 235 13.64 -9.03 -3.88
N ALA A 236 12.66 -9.78 -4.35
CA ALA A 236 12.84 -10.79 -5.41
C ALA A 236 13.15 -10.18 -6.80
N ILE A 237 12.85 -8.89 -6.99
CA ILE A 237 13.14 -8.15 -8.23
C ILE A 237 14.49 -7.46 -8.14
N THR A 238 14.74 -6.76 -7.04
CA THR A 238 15.95 -5.98 -6.81
C THR A 238 16.26 -5.88 -5.32
N THR A 239 17.55 -5.89 -4.99
CA THR A 239 18.04 -5.67 -3.62
C THR A 239 18.52 -4.23 -3.40
N ASP A 240 18.34 -3.33 -4.39
CA ASP A 240 18.68 -1.90 -4.24
C ASP A 240 17.63 -1.23 -3.33
N PRO A 241 17.99 -0.80 -2.09
CA PRO A 241 17.02 -0.26 -1.13
C PRO A 241 16.32 1.00 -1.63
N PHE A 242 17.01 1.82 -2.43
CA PHE A 242 16.43 3.02 -2.99
C PHE A 242 15.30 2.70 -3.98
N VAL A 243 15.53 1.75 -4.88
CA VAL A 243 14.54 1.32 -5.87
C VAL A 243 13.35 0.65 -5.18
N VAL A 244 13.64 -0.24 -4.18
CA VAL A 244 12.60 -0.93 -3.39
C VAL A 244 11.71 0.08 -2.67
N TYR A 245 12.31 1.04 -1.95
CA TYR A 245 11.56 1.98 -1.13
C TYR A 245 10.77 2.98 -1.97
N THR A 246 11.42 3.58 -2.98
CA THR A 246 10.78 4.62 -3.79
C THR A 246 9.63 4.07 -4.63
N SER A 247 9.77 2.90 -5.26
CA SER A 247 8.69 2.26 -6.01
C SER A 247 7.48 1.92 -5.12
N ASN A 248 7.76 1.46 -3.90
CA ASN A 248 6.75 1.11 -2.92
C ASN A 248 5.98 2.35 -2.44
N ILE A 249 6.68 3.39 -1.99
CA ILE A 249 6.05 4.62 -1.47
C ILE A 249 5.23 5.34 -2.55
N PHE A 250 5.73 5.47 -3.77
CA PHE A 250 4.95 6.08 -4.85
C PHE A 250 3.69 5.29 -5.20
N ALA A 251 3.73 3.96 -5.11
CA ALA A 251 2.54 3.15 -5.33
C ALA A 251 1.46 3.40 -4.27
N ILE A 252 1.86 3.59 -3.01
CA ILE A 252 0.96 3.79 -1.87
C ILE A 252 0.40 5.22 -1.83
N LEU A 253 1.21 6.23 -2.13
CA LEU A 253 0.78 7.64 -2.08
C LEU A 253 -0.51 7.90 -2.87
N GLY A 254 -0.65 7.28 -4.03
CA GLY A 254 -1.88 7.38 -4.83
C GLY A 254 -3.04 6.50 -4.36
N LEU A 255 -2.87 5.68 -3.31
CA LEU A 255 -3.89 4.73 -2.86
C LEU A 255 -5.11 5.43 -2.29
N ARG A 256 -4.89 6.50 -1.50
CA ARG A 256 -5.97 7.28 -0.91
C ARG A 256 -6.88 7.91 -1.98
N ALA A 257 -6.28 8.55 -2.98
CA ALA A 257 -7.04 9.10 -4.09
C ALA A 257 -7.80 7.99 -4.83
N LEU A 258 -7.16 6.85 -5.05
CA LEU A 258 -7.76 5.72 -5.72
C LEU A 258 -8.86 5.03 -4.88
N TYR A 259 -8.79 5.11 -3.55
CA TYR A 259 -9.74 4.48 -2.63
C TYR A 259 -11.18 4.86 -2.95
N PHE A 260 -11.49 6.14 -3.05
CA PHE A 260 -12.87 6.62 -3.27
C PHE A 260 -13.43 6.19 -4.64
N ALA A 261 -12.56 6.09 -5.66
CA ALA A 261 -12.95 5.56 -6.97
C ALA A 261 -13.14 4.05 -6.95
N LEU A 262 -12.22 3.31 -6.32
CA LEU A 262 -12.27 1.84 -6.26
C LEU A 262 -13.34 1.32 -5.32
N ALA A 263 -13.58 1.97 -4.17
CA ALA A 263 -14.63 1.58 -3.24
C ALA A 263 -16.01 1.51 -3.91
N ALA A 264 -16.29 2.43 -4.85
CA ALA A 264 -17.51 2.42 -5.65
C ALA A 264 -17.55 1.31 -6.73
N MET A 265 -16.39 0.75 -7.10
CA MET A 265 -16.25 -0.21 -8.22
C MET A 265 -15.63 -1.54 -7.79
N ILE A 266 -15.52 -1.81 -6.52
CA ILE A 266 -14.76 -2.93 -5.94
C ILE A 266 -15.17 -4.30 -6.51
N HIS A 267 -16.48 -4.48 -6.73
CA HIS A 267 -17.04 -5.70 -7.34
C HIS A 267 -16.58 -5.94 -8.78
N ARG A 268 -16.16 -4.89 -9.51
CA ARG A 268 -15.67 -4.99 -10.88
C ARG A 268 -14.26 -5.57 -10.98
N PHE A 269 -13.49 -5.54 -9.90
CA PHE A 269 -12.11 -6.05 -9.83
C PHE A 269 -11.99 -7.42 -9.17
N LYS A 270 -13.11 -8.12 -8.97
CA LYS A 270 -13.18 -9.43 -8.30
C LYS A 270 -12.16 -10.46 -8.83
N TYR A 271 -11.88 -10.46 -10.12
CA TYR A 271 -10.98 -11.44 -10.75
C TYR A 271 -9.50 -11.01 -10.76
N LEU A 272 -9.18 -9.77 -10.35
CA LEU A 272 -7.81 -9.27 -10.31
C LEU A 272 -6.92 -10.08 -9.36
N LYS A 273 -7.49 -10.58 -8.24
CA LYS A 273 -6.80 -11.43 -7.27
C LYS A 273 -6.15 -12.69 -7.88
N TYR A 274 -6.74 -13.27 -8.90
CA TYR A 274 -6.15 -14.42 -9.61
C TYR A 274 -4.91 -14.01 -10.42
N ALA A 275 -4.94 -12.83 -11.04
CA ALA A 275 -3.78 -12.29 -11.73
C ALA A 275 -2.64 -11.99 -10.75
N LEU A 276 -2.96 -11.41 -9.60
CA LEU A 276 -1.99 -11.14 -8.54
C LEU A 276 -1.38 -12.43 -7.97
N ALA A 277 -2.21 -13.46 -7.75
CA ALA A 277 -1.73 -14.78 -7.35
C ALA A 277 -0.70 -15.34 -8.35
N LEU A 278 -0.97 -15.25 -9.67
CA LEU A 278 -0.03 -15.65 -10.71
C LEU A 278 1.24 -14.82 -10.72
N VAL A 279 1.15 -13.50 -10.48
CA VAL A 279 2.32 -12.61 -10.38
C VAL A 279 3.20 -13.04 -9.22
N LEU A 280 2.62 -13.31 -8.03
CA LEU A 280 3.39 -13.76 -6.86
C LEU A 280 4.08 -15.12 -7.11
N VAL A 281 3.36 -16.07 -7.71
CA VAL A 281 3.93 -17.38 -8.09
C VAL A 281 5.06 -17.18 -9.10
N PHE A 282 4.87 -16.36 -10.13
CA PHE A 282 5.90 -16.07 -11.12
C PHE A 282 7.16 -15.45 -10.50
N ILE A 283 6.99 -14.43 -9.63
CA ILE A 283 8.13 -13.75 -8.97
C ILE A 283 8.85 -14.69 -8.03
N GLY A 284 8.10 -15.45 -7.20
CA GLY A 284 8.69 -16.44 -6.29
C GLY A 284 9.45 -17.54 -7.05
N SER A 285 8.87 -18.06 -8.12
CA SER A 285 9.50 -19.10 -8.98
C SER A 285 10.77 -18.58 -9.66
N LYS A 286 10.80 -17.32 -10.04
CA LYS A 286 11.98 -16.68 -10.66
C LYS A 286 13.24 -16.82 -9.79
N ILE A 287 13.11 -16.73 -8.45
CA ILE A 287 14.24 -16.84 -7.54
C ILE A 287 14.90 -18.22 -7.63
N PHE A 288 14.08 -19.27 -7.71
CA PHE A 288 14.58 -20.65 -7.82
C PHE A 288 15.12 -20.95 -9.23
N LEU A 289 14.51 -20.38 -10.25
CA LEU A 289 14.90 -20.59 -11.64
C LEU A 289 16.25 -19.95 -11.99
N VAL A 290 16.70 -18.92 -11.24
CA VAL A 290 18.01 -18.29 -11.48
C VAL A 290 19.16 -19.30 -11.42
N GLY A 291 19.08 -20.32 -10.55
CA GLY A 291 20.09 -21.39 -10.46
C GLY A 291 20.09 -22.37 -11.63
N ILE A 292 19.01 -22.44 -12.42
CA ILE A 292 18.80 -23.42 -13.51
C ILE A 292 19.00 -22.76 -14.88
N ILE A 293 18.30 -21.63 -15.13
CA ILE A 293 18.26 -20.97 -16.44
C ILE A 293 18.98 -19.62 -16.46
N GLY A 294 19.63 -19.24 -15.34
CA GLY A 294 20.27 -17.93 -15.20
C GLY A 294 19.28 -16.79 -14.87
N LYS A 295 19.81 -15.57 -14.79
CA LYS A 295 18.98 -14.38 -14.46
C LYS A 295 18.00 -14.06 -15.58
N ILE A 296 16.71 -14.07 -15.26
CA ILE A 296 15.66 -13.61 -16.18
C ILE A 296 15.81 -12.10 -16.39
N PRO A 297 15.90 -11.61 -17.62
CA PRO A 297 16.01 -10.19 -17.92
C PRO A 297 14.84 -9.39 -17.34
N ALA A 298 15.13 -8.17 -16.83
CA ALA A 298 14.10 -7.31 -16.23
C ALA A 298 12.98 -6.96 -17.21
N VAL A 299 13.27 -6.84 -18.50
CA VAL A 299 12.27 -6.59 -19.56
C VAL A 299 11.22 -7.72 -19.59
N ILE A 300 11.67 -8.98 -19.51
CA ILE A 300 10.75 -10.14 -19.49
C ILE A 300 9.92 -10.13 -18.22
N SER A 301 10.57 -9.86 -17.08
CA SER A 301 9.88 -9.79 -15.78
C SER A 301 8.81 -8.70 -15.79
N LEU A 302 9.13 -7.51 -16.28
CA LEU A 302 8.18 -6.40 -16.42
C LEU A 302 7.05 -6.75 -17.39
N GLY A 303 7.37 -7.31 -18.56
CA GLY A 303 6.38 -7.68 -19.58
C GLY A 303 5.40 -8.74 -19.10
N VAL A 304 5.88 -9.78 -18.42
CA VAL A 304 5.02 -10.84 -17.85
C VAL A 304 4.14 -10.25 -16.74
N THR A 305 4.70 -9.47 -15.83
CA THR A 305 3.94 -8.83 -14.74
C THR A 305 2.85 -7.91 -15.32
N PHE A 306 3.21 -7.05 -16.28
CA PHE A 306 2.24 -6.18 -16.94
C PHE A 306 1.16 -6.96 -17.66
N GLY A 307 1.52 -7.99 -18.42
CA GLY A 307 0.58 -8.84 -19.15
C GLY A 307 -0.41 -9.55 -18.23
N LEU A 308 0.05 -10.09 -17.10
CA LEU A 308 -0.80 -10.75 -16.12
C LEU A 308 -1.77 -9.76 -15.46
N ILE A 309 -1.29 -8.59 -15.04
CA ILE A 309 -2.12 -7.57 -14.40
C ILE A 309 -3.15 -7.00 -15.39
N ALA A 310 -2.70 -6.59 -16.58
CA ALA A 310 -3.59 -6.06 -17.61
C ALA A 310 -4.64 -7.11 -18.03
N GLY A 311 -4.24 -8.35 -18.23
CA GLY A 311 -5.14 -9.47 -18.49
C GLY A 311 -6.16 -9.67 -17.38
N GLY A 312 -5.73 -9.63 -16.12
CA GLY A 312 -6.61 -9.71 -14.95
C GLY A 312 -7.64 -8.59 -14.90
N VAL A 313 -7.23 -7.35 -15.17
CA VAL A 313 -8.14 -6.19 -15.26
C VAL A 313 -9.16 -6.38 -16.40
N VAL A 314 -8.71 -6.73 -17.60
CA VAL A 314 -9.58 -6.92 -18.76
C VAL A 314 -10.60 -8.05 -18.50
N VAL A 315 -10.15 -9.20 -18.00
CA VAL A 315 -11.03 -10.34 -17.68
C VAL A 315 -12.03 -9.95 -16.59
N SER A 316 -11.56 -9.22 -15.55
CA SER A 316 -12.41 -8.77 -14.46
C SER A 316 -13.50 -7.83 -14.97
N MET A 317 -13.15 -6.82 -15.77
CA MET A 317 -14.09 -5.87 -16.36
C MET A 317 -15.06 -6.56 -17.34
N TRP A 318 -14.59 -7.52 -18.11
CA TRP A 318 -15.44 -8.24 -19.07
C TRP A 318 -16.47 -9.12 -18.38
N LYS A 319 -16.05 -9.92 -17.41
CA LYS A 319 -16.94 -10.82 -16.66
C LYS A 319 -17.95 -10.09 -15.76
N THR A 320 -17.66 -8.87 -15.34
CA THR A 320 -18.53 -8.08 -14.45
C THR A 320 -19.38 -7.04 -15.20
N ARG A 321 -19.32 -6.98 -16.53
CA ARG A 321 -20.07 -6.00 -17.37
C ARG A 321 -21.58 -6.00 -17.17
N GLY A 322 -22.18 -7.12 -16.76
CA GLY A 322 -23.63 -7.26 -16.58
C GLY A 322 -24.12 -7.23 -15.13
N GLN A 323 -23.22 -7.04 -14.16
CA GLN A 323 -23.62 -6.99 -12.75
C GLN A 323 -23.96 -5.54 -12.37
N PRO A 324 -25.19 -5.25 -11.88
CA PRO A 324 -25.51 -3.92 -11.39
C PRO A 324 -24.60 -3.55 -10.22
N ALA A 325 -24.22 -2.27 -10.14
CA ALA A 325 -23.60 -1.73 -8.94
C ALA A 325 -24.53 -2.05 -7.76
N VAL A 326 -23.99 -2.66 -6.71
CA VAL A 326 -24.78 -2.92 -5.50
C VAL A 326 -25.25 -1.56 -5.01
N ALA A 327 -26.57 -1.33 -5.11
CA ALA A 327 -27.17 -0.14 -4.54
C ALA A 327 -26.86 -0.16 -3.04
N GLU A 328 -26.25 0.90 -2.56
CA GLU A 328 -26.06 1.14 -1.13
C GLU A 328 -27.45 1.05 -0.50
N SER A 329 -27.69 0.02 0.29
CA SER A 329 -28.85 -0.03 1.18
C SER A 329 -28.64 1.10 2.20
N THR A 330 -29.47 2.11 2.05
CA THR A 330 -29.66 3.26 2.98
C THR A 330 -29.75 2.83 4.43
#